data_bed3a4a578b9a0c76edac0ab103ce24b
#
_entry.id   bed3a4a578b9a0c76edac0ab103ce24b
#
_cell.length_a   1.000
_cell.length_b   1.000
_cell.length_c   1.000
_cell.angle_alpha   90.00
_cell.angle_beta   90.00
_cell.angle_gamma   90.00
#
_symmetry.space_group_name_H-M   'P 1'
#
loop_
_entity.id
_entity.type
_entity.pdbx_description
1 polymer ?
#
loop_
_entity_poly.entity_id
_entity_poly.type
_entity_poly.pdbx_seq_one_letter_code
_entity_poly.pdbx_strand_id
1 'polypeptide(L)'
;MKLLTLNVHAWLEANQAEKIEILADTIVEKGYDIIALQEVNQLMSAPAISPTLKQDNYGVILLNKINQRVAQKYSLFWSNSHIGYDKYDEGIAFLTCLPVYDVDAFYCSQHQRLDSILSRKIIGLTVEYQGQLIECYSCHINLPNCDG
;
A
#
# COMPACT_ATOMS: atom_id res chain seq x y z
N MET A 1 17.55 2.12 -9.67
CA MET A 1 16.30 1.99 -8.90
C MET A 1 15.16 1.66 -9.84
N LYS A 2 14.33 0.67 -9.48
CA LYS A 2 13.11 0.30 -10.20
C LYS A 2 11.90 0.53 -9.29
N LEU A 3 10.92 1.27 -9.77
CA LEU A 3 9.69 1.57 -9.06
C LEU A 3 8.49 0.97 -9.82
N LEU A 4 7.58 0.32 -9.09
CA LEU A 4 6.26 -0.10 -9.56
C LEU A 4 5.20 0.73 -8.84
N THR A 5 4.21 1.24 -9.58
CA THR A 5 2.96 1.76 -9.00
C THR A 5 1.78 0.99 -9.55
N LEU A 6 0.84 0.60 -8.69
CA LEU A 6 -0.30 -0.23 -9.08
C LEU A 6 -1.48 0.01 -8.14
N ASN A 7 -2.64 0.33 -8.69
CA ASN A 7 -3.92 0.17 -8.00
C ASN A 7 -4.27 -1.33 -7.98
N VAL A 8 -4.34 -1.93 -6.80
CA VAL A 8 -4.55 -3.39 -6.65
C VAL A 8 -6.01 -3.78 -6.53
N HIS A 9 -6.94 -2.82 -6.33
CA HIS A 9 -8.38 -3.05 -6.18
C HIS A 9 -8.67 -4.23 -5.24
N ALA A 10 -8.01 -4.21 -4.08
CA ALA A 10 -7.88 -5.36 -3.18
C ALA A 10 -9.25 -5.88 -2.70
N TRP A 11 -9.41 -7.20 -2.77
CA TRP A 11 -10.59 -7.98 -2.39
C TRP A 11 -11.84 -7.71 -3.23
N LEU A 12 -11.73 -6.92 -4.30
CA LEU A 12 -12.83 -6.58 -5.20
C LEU A 12 -12.68 -7.22 -6.58
N GLU A 13 -11.56 -7.91 -6.82
CA GLU A 13 -11.24 -8.57 -8.07
C GLU A 13 -11.63 -10.06 -8.05
N ALA A 14 -12.10 -10.57 -9.20
CA ALA A 14 -12.23 -12.00 -9.40
C ALA A 14 -10.86 -12.68 -9.38
N ASN A 15 -10.78 -13.89 -8.83
CA ASN A 15 -9.56 -14.68 -8.73
C ASN A 15 -8.41 -13.96 -7.99
N GLN A 16 -8.74 -13.19 -6.96
CA GLN A 16 -7.78 -12.35 -6.23
C GLN A 16 -6.57 -13.15 -5.71
N ALA A 17 -6.79 -14.39 -5.25
CA ALA A 17 -5.71 -15.25 -4.75
C ALA A 17 -4.68 -15.58 -5.84
N GLU A 18 -5.11 -15.85 -7.07
CA GLU A 18 -4.23 -16.09 -8.21
C GLU A 18 -3.51 -14.82 -8.64
N LYS A 19 -4.23 -13.70 -8.71
CA LYS A 19 -3.65 -12.40 -9.08
C LYS A 19 -2.56 -11.92 -8.13
N ILE A 20 -2.72 -12.15 -6.82
CA ILE A 20 -1.71 -11.78 -5.83
C ILE A 20 -0.45 -12.66 -5.94
N GLU A 21 -0.59 -13.95 -6.32
CA GLU A 21 0.56 -14.81 -6.62
C GLU A 21 1.33 -14.32 -7.86
N ILE A 22 0.61 -14.03 -8.95
CA ILE A 22 1.19 -13.49 -10.18
C ILE A 22 1.92 -12.17 -9.91
N LEU A 23 1.33 -11.29 -9.09
CA LEU A 23 1.94 -10.02 -8.72
C LEU A 23 3.22 -10.25 -7.90
N ALA A 24 3.19 -11.15 -6.92
CA ALA A 24 4.35 -11.49 -6.12
C ALA A 24 5.50 -12.06 -6.98
N ASP A 25 5.19 -13.00 -7.88
CA ASP A 25 6.17 -13.57 -8.81
C ASP A 25 6.76 -12.51 -9.74
N THR A 26 5.91 -11.62 -10.26
CA THR A 26 6.34 -10.49 -11.12
C THR A 26 7.28 -9.54 -10.38
N ILE A 27 6.96 -9.20 -9.12
CA ILE A 27 7.81 -8.32 -8.30
C ILE A 27 9.19 -8.96 -8.10
N VAL A 28 9.21 -10.24 -7.76
CA VAL A 28 10.45 -11.01 -7.55
C VAL A 28 11.26 -11.10 -8.85
N GLU A 29 10.64 -11.50 -9.97
CA GLU A 29 11.30 -11.63 -11.27
C GLU A 29 11.91 -10.32 -11.75
N LYS A 30 11.16 -9.22 -11.65
CA LYS A 30 11.61 -7.90 -12.13
C LYS A 30 12.56 -7.20 -11.16
N GLY A 31 12.55 -7.56 -9.88
CA GLY A 31 13.38 -6.97 -8.85
C GLY A 31 13.10 -5.48 -8.68
N TYR A 32 11.87 -5.13 -8.30
CA TYR A 32 11.52 -3.74 -7.99
C TYR A 32 12.06 -3.37 -6.62
N ASP A 33 12.69 -2.20 -6.52
CA ASP A 33 13.23 -1.67 -5.27
C ASP A 33 12.11 -1.05 -4.39
N ILE A 34 11.13 -0.41 -5.03
CA ILE A 34 9.99 0.26 -4.40
C ILE A 34 8.70 -0.12 -5.11
N ILE A 35 7.67 -0.45 -4.36
CA ILE A 35 6.32 -0.75 -4.86
C ILE A 35 5.33 0.17 -4.14
N ALA A 36 4.65 1.03 -4.90
CA ALA A 36 3.60 1.92 -4.43
C ALA A 36 2.23 1.35 -4.81
N LEU A 37 1.40 1.04 -3.81
CA LEU A 37 0.11 0.39 -4.00
C LEU A 37 -1.03 1.31 -3.56
N GLN A 38 -2.12 1.33 -4.33
CA GLN A 38 -3.37 2.01 -4.02
C GLN A 38 -4.48 0.98 -3.84
N GLU A 39 -5.55 1.35 -3.12
CA GLU A 39 -6.68 0.49 -2.73
C GLU A 39 -6.23 -0.79 -2.01
N VAL A 40 -5.31 -0.63 -1.07
CA VAL A 40 -4.80 -1.71 -0.22
C VAL A 40 -5.76 -1.89 0.96
N ASN A 41 -6.72 -2.78 0.79
CA ASN A 41 -7.83 -2.99 1.72
C ASN A 41 -7.54 -4.06 2.77
N GLN A 42 -8.22 -3.92 3.91
CA GLN A 42 -8.39 -4.93 4.96
C GLN A 42 -9.81 -4.87 5.51
N LEU A 43 -10.39 -6.00 5.92
CA LEU A 43 -11.70 -6.00 6.58
C LEU A 43 -11.61 -5.34 7.96
N MET A 44 -12.54 -4.44 8.29
CA MET A 44 -12.61 -3.84 9.62
C MET A 44 -12.81 -4.89 10.73
N SER A 45 -13.48 -6.00 10.42
CA SER A 45 -13.74 -7.11 11.35
C SER A 45 -12.63 -8.15 11.45
N ALA A 46 -11.60 -8.10 10.60
CA ALA A 46 -10.53 -9.09 10.63
C ALA A 46 -9.66 -8.94 11.89
N PRO A 47 -9.03 -10.03 12.37
CA PRO A 47 -8.14 -9.98 13.51
C PRO A 47 -6.96 -9.03 13.30
N ALA A 48 -6.68 -8.19 14.30
CA ALA A 48 -5.54 -7.28 14.28
C ALA A 48 -4.21 -8.03 14.49
N ILE A 49 -3.18 -7.64 13.76
CA ILE A 49 -1.79 -8.10 13.95
C ILE A 49 -0.89 -6.98 14.50
N SER A 50 -1.33 -5.73 14.38
CA SER A 50 -0.73 -4.55 15.00
C SER A 50 -1.82 -3.48 15.23
N PRO A 51 -1.50 -2.32 15.82
CA PRO A 51 -2.51 -1.27 16.03
C PRO A 51 -3.27 -0.83 14.77
N THR A 52 -2.64 -0.92 13.61
CA THR A 52 -3.21 -0.44 12.34
C THR A 52 -3.42 -1.55 11.30
N LEU A 53 -2.71 -2.67 11.40
CA LEU A 53 -2.75 -3.74 10.40
C LEU A 53 -3.57 -4.95 10.89
N LYS A 54 -4.27 -5.56 9.95
CA LYS A 54 -5.06 -6.78 10.15
C LYS A 54 -4.51 -7.94 9.34
N GLN A 55 -4.88 -9.17 9.70
CA GLN A 55 -4.36 -10.40 9.09
C GLN A 55 -4.63 -10.48 7.59
N ASP A 56 -5.76 -9.95 7.15
CA ASP A 56 -6.21 -9.95 5.75
C ASP A 56 -5.80 -8.71 4.96
N ASN A 57 -4.97 -7.82 5.53
CA ASN A 57 -4.45 -6.68 4.78
C ASN A 57 -3.74 -7.17 3.52
N TYR A 58 -4.16 -6.66 2.36
CA TYR A 58 -3.61 -7.08 1.07
C TYR A 58 -2.09 -6.92 1.00
N GLY A 59 -1.58 -5.79 1.51
CA GLY A 59 -0.13 -5.53 1.55
C GLY A 59 0.62 -6.52 2.42
N VAL A 60 0.05 -6.95 3.56
CA VAL A 60 0.64 -7.97 4.44
C VAL A 60 0.72 -9.31 3.72
N ILE A 61 -0.35 -9.73 3.04
CA ILE A 61 -0.39 -10.99 2.31
C ILE A 61 0.62 -10.97 1.16
N LEU A 62 0.65 -9.89 0.38
CA LEU A 62 1.62 -9.71 -0.71
C LEU A 62 3.06 -9.71 -0.18
N LEU A 63 3.34 -8.96 0.90
CA LEU A 63 4.65 -8.92 1.56
C LEU A 63 5.14 -10.31 1.93
N ASN A 64 4.28 -11.12 2.58
CA ASN A 64 4.63 -12.47 3.00
C ASN A 64 4.99 -13.35 1.80
N LYS A 65 4.23 -13.26 0.70
CA LYS A 65 4.49 -14.02 -0.53
C LYS A 65 5.82 -13.63 -1.18
N ILE A 66 6.12 -12.33 -1.28
CA ILE A 66 7.39 -11.83 -1.80
C ILE A 66 8.53 -12.32 -0.91
N ASN A 67 8.41 -12.11 0.41
CA ASN A 67 9.47 -12.42 1.36
C ASN A 67 9.78 -13.92 1.52
N GLN A 68 8.87 -14.80 1.11
CA GLN A 68 9.16 -16.24 1.00
C GLN A 68 10.06 -16.58 -0.18
N ARG A 69 10.14 -15.71 -1.20
CA ARG A 69 10.81 -15.96 -2.49
C ARG A 69 12.16 -15.24 -2.65
N VAL A 70 12.44 -14.24 -1.79
CA VAL A 70 13.64 -13.38 -1.90
C VAL A 70 14.55 -13.50 -0.67
N ALA A 71 15.88 -13.33 -0.88
CA ALA A 71 16.85 -13.25 0.21
C ALA A 71 16.78 -11.87 0.90
N GLN A 72 16.83 -10.78 0.13
CA GLN A 72 16.67 -9.41 0.63
C GLN A 72 15.19 -9.14 0.89
N LYS A 73 14.84 -8.96 2.17
CA LYS A 73 13.45 -8.81 2.59
C LYS A 73 12.92 -7.41 2.34
N TYR A 74 11.65 -7.38 1.97
CA TYR A 74 10.86 -6.16 1.88
C TYR A 74 10.24 -5.82 3.23
N SER A 75 9.97 -4.53 3.42
CA SER A 75 9.15 -3.97 4.51
C SER A 75 7.89 -3.34 3.94
N LEU A 76 6.80 -3.35 4.71
CA LEU A 76 5.51 -2.76 4.37
C LEU A 76 5.25 -1.53 5.23
N PHE A 77 4.82 -0.45 4.58
CA PHE A 77 4.31 0.77 5.20
C PHE A 77 2.93 1.07 4.62
N TRP A 78 1.91 1.09 5.48
CA TRP A 78 0.51 1.24 5.09
C TRP A 78 -0.16 2.32 5.92
N SER A 79 -1.00 3.13 5.26
CA SER A 79 -1.86 4.10 5.91
C SER A 79 -3.27 3.99 5.37
N ASN A 80 -4.28 3.88 6.27
CA ASN A 80 -5.67 3.94 5.85
C ASN A 80 -6.02 5.36 5.38
N SER A 81 -6.92 5.47 4.41
CA SER A 81 -7.43 6.73 3.88
C SER A 81 -8.87 6.96 4.30
N HIS A 82 -9.72 5.96 4.14
CA HIS A 82 -11.15 6.00 4.47
C HIS A 82 -11.73 4.58 4.58
N ILE A 83 -13.00 4.50 4.96
CA ILE A 83 -13.77 3.26 4.93
C ILE A 83 -14.38 3.10 3.54
N GLY A 84 -14.03 2.02 2.86
CA GLY A 84 -14.57 1.64 1.57
C GLY A 84 -15.64 0.55 1.70
N TYR A 85 -16.71 0.66 0.89
CA TYR A 85 -17.80 -0.33 0.82
C TYR A 85 -18.43 -0.69 2.18
N ASP A 86 -18.42 0.22 3.14
CA ASP A 86 -18.93 0.05 4.52
C ASP A 86 -18.32 -1.14 5.30
N LYS A 87 -17.22 -1.71 4.84
CA LYS A 87 -16.60 -2.90 5.47
C LYS A 87 -15.09 -2.94 5.45
N TYR A 88 -14.44 -2.19 4.55
CA TYR A 88 -12.99 -2.18 4.44
C TYR A 88 -12.37 -0.93 5.01
N ASP A 89 -11.28 -1.06 5.77
CA ASP A 89 -10.29 0.01 5.87
C ASP A 89 -9.53 0.05 4.55
N GLU A 90 -9.80 1.04 3.71
CA GLU A 90 -9.08 1.25 2.46
C GLU A 90 -7.88 2.16 2.68
N GLY A 91 -6.75 1.79 2.09
CA GLY A 91 -5.52 2.54 2.27
C GLY A 91 -4.57 2.50 1.09
N ILE A 92 -3.43 3.12 1.31
CA ILE A 92 -2.30 3.19 0.40
C ILE A 92 -1.07 2.62 1.09
N ALA A 93 -0.14 2.05 0.31
CA ALA A 93 1.03 1.40 0.86
C ALA A 93 2.28 1.57 0.01
N PHE A 94 3.43 1.46 0.69
CA PHE A 94 4.70 1.15 0.07
C PHE A 94 5.23 -0.19 0.55
N LEU A 95 5.81 -0.95 -0.37
CA LEU A 95 6.73 -2.04 -0.06
C LEU A 95 8.10 -1.67 -0.61
N THR A 96 9.17 -1.92 0.15
CA THR A 96 10.53 -1.67 -0.31
C THR A 96 11.52 -2.63 0.33
N CYS A 97 12.57 -2.98 -0.41
CA CYS A 97 13.75 -3.71 0.08
C CYS A 97 14.93 -2.78 0.40
N LEU A 98 14.77 -1.46 0.21
CA LEU A 98 15.79 -0.47 0.52
C LEU A 98 15.78 -0.08 2.00
N PRO A 99 16.89 0.43 2.56
CA PRO A 99 16.91 1.04 3.88
C PRO A 99 15.96 2.24 3.94
N VAL A 100 15.08 2.27 4.95
CA VAL A 100 14.08 3.32 5.14
C VAL A 100 14.53 4.25 6.26
N TYR A 101 14.48 5.54 6.01
CA TYR A 101 14.84 6.61 6.94
C TYR A 101 13.62 7.27 7.56
N ASP A 102 12.56 7.47 6.76
CA ASP A 102 11.35 8.14 7.23
C ASP A 102 10.12 7.66 6.48
N VAL A 103 8.99 7.68 7.16
CA VAL A 103 7.66 7.40 6.60
C VAL A 103 6.67 8.37 7.21
N ASP A 104 5.95 9.10 6.37
CA ASP A 104 4.89 10.01 6.77
C ASP A 104 3.60 9.74 5.99
N ALA A 105 2.46 10.09 6.57
CA ALA A 105 1.17 10.00 5.89
C ALA A 105 0.24 11.11 6.36
N PHE A 106 -0.28 11.90 5.43
CA PHE A 106 -1.12 13.06 5.72
C PHE A 106 -2.30 13.15 4.74
N TYR A 107 -3.37 13.81 5.19
CA TYR A 107 -4.51 14.11 4.32
C TYR A 107 -4.16 15.20 3.31
N CYS A 108 -4.49 14.96 2.04
CA CYS A 108 -4.38 15.94 0.95
C CYS A 108 -5.77 16.45 0.49
N SER A 109 -6.86 15.92 1.05
CA SER A 109 -8.24 16.35 0.80
C SER A 109 -8.74 17.30 1.87
N GLN A 110 -9.82 18.05 1.57
CA GLN A 110 -10.52 18.85 2.57
C GLN A 110 -11.20 17.97 3.63
N HIS A 111 -11.77 16.85 3.21
CA HIS A 111 -12.29 15.82 4.10
C HIS A 111 -11.14 15.05 4.75
N GLN A 112 -11.18 14.89 6.08
CA GLN A 112 -10.14 14.23 6.87
C GLN A 112 -10.75 13.19 7.84
N ARG A 113 -11.89 12.63 7.48
CA ARG A 113 -12.61 11.64 8.29
C ARG A 113 -12.56 10.28 7.62
N LEU A 114 -12.39 9.23 8.42
CA LEU A 114 -12.34 7.84 7.91
C LEU A 114 -13.66 7.38 7.29
N ASP A 115 -14.79 7.91 7.74
CA ASP A 115 -16.13 7.60 7.24
C ASP A 115 -16.53 8.38 5.97
N SER A 116 -15.61 9.13 5.38
CA SER A 116 -15.83 9.86 4.14
C SER A 116 -14.98 9.30 3.01
N ILE A 117 -15.62 8.80 1.96
CA ILE A 117 -14.96 8.32 0.73
C ILE A 117 -14.17 9.46 0.00
N LEU A 118 -14.45 10.71 0.33
CA LEU A 118 -13.74 11.88 -0.20
C LEU A 118 -12.40 12.14 0.53
N SER A 119 -12.16 11.46 1.64
CA SER A 119 -10.89 11.57 2.36
C SER A 119 -9.76 10.88 1.59
N ARG A 120 -8.71 11.64 1.30
CA ARG A 120 -7.55 11.15 0.54
C ARG A 120 -6.27 11.46 1.30
N LYS A 121 -5.35 10.48 1.29
CA LYS A 121 -4.03 10.64 1.88
C LYS A 121 -2.93 10.51 0.84
N ILE A 122 -1.82 11.15 1.17
CA ILE A 122 -0.52 10.89 0.56
C ILE A 122 0.29 10.12 1.60
N ILE A 123 1.00 9.08 1.18
CA ILE A 123 2.05 8.44 1.96
C ILE A 123 3.39 8.82 1.35
N GLY A 124 4.32 9.29 2.20
CA GLY A 124 5.70 9.60 1.87
C GLY A 124 6.62 8.50 2.40
N LEU A 125 7.65 8.17 1.64
CA LEU A 125 8.68 7.20 1.98
C LEU A 125 10.04 7.77 1.62
N THR A 126 10.94 7.92 2.61
CA THR A 126 12.34 8.29 2.39
C THR A 126 13.21 7.06 2.51
N VAL A 127 13.92 6.72 1.45
CA VAL A 127 14.83 5.57 1.37
C VAL A 127 16.24 5.98 1.00
N GLU A 128 17.21 5.14 1.34
CA GLU A 128 18.58 5.27 0.84
C GLU A 128 18.78 4.40 -0.41
N TYR A 129 19.29 5.01 -1.47
CA TYR A 129 19.70 4.33 -2.68
C TYR A 129 21.04 4.85 -3.17
N GLN A 130 22.06 3.99 -3.21
CA GLN A 130 23.43 4.34 -3.64
C GLN A 130 24.03 5.53 -2.88
N GLY A 131 23.80 5.58 -1.56
CA GLY A 131 24.32 6.64 -0.68
C GLY A 131 23.57 7.98 -0.78
N GLN A 132 22.41 8.01 -1.44
CA GLN A 132 21.56 9.19 -1.55
C GLN A 132 20.19 8.92 -0.94
N LEU A 133 19.62 9.92 -0.25
CA LEU A 133 18.25 9.88 0.22
C LEU A 133 17.32 10.28 -0.92
N ILE A 134 16.30 9.45 -1.14
CA ILE A 134 15.26 9.65 -2.16
C ILE A 134 13.92 9.64 -1.46
N GLU A 135 13.13 10.68 -1.69
CA GLU A 135 11.74 10.77 -1.23
C GLU A 135 10.78 10.34 -2.34
N CYS A 136 9.88 9.43 -2.03
CA CYS A 136 8.82 8.95 -2.90
C CYS A 136 7.47 9.22 -2.27
N TYR A 137 6.51 9.71 -3.05
CA TYR A 137 5.16 9.97 -2.60
C TYR A 137 4.16 9.17 -3.43
N SER A 138 3.18 8.55 -2.78
CA SER A 138 2.07 7.84 -3.41
C SER A 138 0.74 8.37 -2.89
N CYS A 139 -0.23 8.48 -3.79
CA CYS A 139 -1.60 8.90 -3.47
C CYS A 139 -2.60 8.19 -4.38
N HIS A 140 -3.85 8.16 -3.91
CA HIS A 140 -5.02 7.80 -4.71
C HIS A 140 -6.04 8.92 -4.57
N ILE A 141 -6.07 9.83 -5.55
CA ILE A 141 -6.88 11.05 -5.51
C ILE A 141 -8.29 10.81 -6.05
N ASN A 142 -9.21 11.74 -5.77
CA ASN A 142 -10.57 11.73 -6.28
C ASN A 142 -10.62 11.99 -7.79
N LEU A 143 -11.74 11.60 -8.42
CA LEU A 143 -12.07 11.99 -9.79
C LEU A 143 -12.23 13.52 -9.90
N PRO A 144 -11.97 14.11 -11.08
CA PRO A 144 -12.27 15.53 -11.32
C PRO A 144 -13.74 15.85 -11.00
N ASN A 145 -13.99 16.99 -10.36
CA ASN A 145 -15.32 17.46 -9.92
C ASN A 145 -15.93 16.72 -8.71
N CYS A 146 -15.16 15.90 -7.99
CA CYS A 146 -15.53 15.50 -6.64
C CYS A 146 -14.90 16.48 -5.66
N ASP A 147 -15.72 17.19 -4.89
CA ASP A 147 -15.26 18.09 -3.84
C ASP A 147 -14.65 17.25 -2.70
N GLY A 148 -13.33 17.06 -2.74
CA GLY A 148 -12.57 16.32 -1.76
C GLY A 148 -11.50 17.16 -1.09
#